data_67b69afad1f1f9d7230fe959f86a93ed
#
_entry.id   67b69afad1f1f9d7230fe959f86a93ed
#
_cell.length_a   1.000
_cell.length_b   1.000
_cell.length_c   1.000
_cell.angle_alpha   90.00
_cell.angle_beta   90.00
_cell.angle_gamma   90.00
#
_symmetry.space_group_name_H-M   'P 1'
#
loop_
_entity.id
_entity.type
_entity.pdbx_description
1 polymer ?
#
loop_
_entity_poly.entity_id
_entity_poly.type
_entity_poly.pdbx_seq_one_letter_code
_entity_poly.pdbx_strand_id
1 'polypeptide(L)'
;NQLINTNETGKRACVFSHGRLHELPEGLVMIAPSQLGPFLRSGLLSWAGLARMGLDLAVPVKRSPEDESLASFFRRRVGRQAFERMIEPLMAGIYAGDAEQMSLQATFPRFVELEQQYGSVIRGMMASRKDGPPATRSGPKRTMFISLKNGLSDLVAALVHRLTDQGVTLKGNCVVDALRVRSHQPGRWMYDVILHDGSALSVDSLVLATPAYVSAELVRPLTPIAGGLLEMIPYASTATIAMAYPCKAVSGVTEGFGFVVPRVEGRDLIAATWTSLKWPHRAPPDQLL
;
A
#
# COMPACT_ATOMS: atom_id res chain seq x y z
N ASN A 1 -12.87 -17.91 15.19
CA ASN A 1 -12.43 -17.30 13.94
C ASN A 1 -12.55 -15.78 14.08
N GLN A 2 -11.40 -15.09 14.19
CA GLN A 2 -11.33 -13.63 14.41
C GLN A 2 -11.34 -12.84 13.08
N LEU A 3 -11.19 -13.53 11.94
CA LEU A 3 -11.14 -12.91 10.62
C LEU A 3 -12.55 -12.51 10.16
N ILE A 4 -12.66 -11.30 9.66
CA ILE A 4 -13.86 -10.77 9.01
C ILE A 4 -13.57 -10.42 7.55
N ASN A 5 -14.54 -10.64 6.70
CA ASN A 5 -14.54 -10.21 5.31
C ASN A 5 -15.14 -8.81 5.19
N THR A 6 -14.85 -8.12 4.09
CA THR A 6 -15.60 -6.91 3.72
C THR A 6 -17.05 -7.25 3.46
N ASN A 7 -17.94 -6.27 3.64
CA ASN A 7 -19.35 -6.41 3.29
C ASN A 7 -19.49 -6.81 1.81
N GLU A 8 -20.45 -7.68 1.51
CA GLU A 8 -20.68 -8.15 0.13
C GLU A 8 -21.42 -7.11 -0.72
N THR A 9 -22.24 -6.29 -0.07
CA THR A 9 -22.97 -5.18 -0.68
C THR A 9 -22.05 -3.96 -0.79
N GLY A 10 -22.05 -3.29 -1.95
CA GLY A 10 -21.35 -2.02 -2.12
C GLY A 10 -19.83 -2.13 -2.36
N LYS A 11 -19.35 -3.15 -3.05
CA LYS A 11 -17.90 -3.31 -3.41
C LYS A 11 -17.38 -2.24 -4.37
N ARG A 12 -17.85 -1.02 -4.28
CA ARG A 12 -17.51 0.07 -5.17
C ARG A 12 -16.47 0.97 -4.54
N ALA A 13 -15.40 1.23 -5.26
CA ALA A 13 -14.45 2.31 -4.96
C ALA A 13 -14.71 3.43 -5.95
N CYS A 14 -14.58 4.67 -5.50
CA CYS A 14 -14.79 5.84 -6.35
C CYS A 14 -13.49 6.64 -6.51
N VAL A 15 -13.44 7.43 -7.55
CA VAL A 15 -12.45 8.50 -7.74
C VAL A 15 -13.19 9.83 -7.69
N PHE A 16 -12.71 10.76 -6.89
CA PHE A 16 -13.22 12.12 -6.88
C PHE A 16 -12.60 12.89 -8.05
N SER A 17 -13.42 13.40 -8.95
CA SER A 17 -12.94 14.20 -10.07
C SER A 17 -13.98 15.24 -10.48
N HIS A 18 -13.53 16.48 -10.71
CA HIS A 18 -14.39 17.61 -11.12
C HIS A 18 -15.62 17.81 -10.19
N GLY A 19 -15.40 17.70 -8.88
CA GLY A 19 -16.45 17.92 -7.89
C GLY A 19 -17.47 16.78 -7.74
N ARG A 20 -17.22 15.60 -8.36
CA ARG A 20 -18.12 14.44 -8.34
C ARG A 20 -17.36 13.16 -8.04
N LEU A 21 -18.08 12.18 -7.50
CA LEU A 21 -17.57 10.83 -7.32
C LEU A 21 -17.88 10.01 -8.58
N HIS A 22 -16.84 9.47 -9.19
CA HIS A 22 -16.94 8.55 -10.33
C HIS A 22 -16.66 7.15 -9.85
N GLU A 23 -17.60 6.25 -10.08
CA GLU A 23 -17.41 4.85 -9.73
C GLU A 23 -16.28 4.23 -10.57
N LEU A 24 -15.36 3.53 -9.91
CA LEU A 24 -14.42 2.68 -10.59
C LEU A 24 -15.16 1.43 -11.07
N PRO A 25 -15.00 1.03 -12.33
CA PRO A 25 -15.64 -0.15 -12.86
C PRO A 25 -15.30 -1.39 -12.04
N GLU A 26 -16.30 -2.25 -11.78
CA GLU A 26 -16.08 -3.54 -11.14
C GLU A 26 -15.01 -4.34 -11.87
N GLY A 27 -14.08 -4.89 -11.09
CA GLY A 27 -12.97 -5.68 -11.65
C GLY A 27 -11.81 -4.85 -12.18
N LEU A 28 -11.70 -3.56 -11.85
CA LEU A 28 -10.45 -2.83 -12.00
C LEU A 28 -9.43 -3.41 -11.03
N VAL A 29 -8.80 -4.50 -11.44
CA VAL A 29 -7.69 -5.09 -10.68
C VAL A 29 -6.46 -4.27 -11.01
N MET A 30 -6.11 -3.37 -10.11
CA MET A 30 -4.99 -2.44 -10.15
C MET A 30 -5.03 -1.43 -11.30
N ILE A 31 -5.22 -1.79 -12.58
CA ILE A 31 -5.06 -0.85 -13.70
C ILE A 31 -5.86 -1.24 -14.94
N ALA A 32 -6.16 -2.53 -15.15
CA ALA A 32 -6.90 -2.96 -16.33
C ALA A 32 -8.38 -3.19 -16.02
N PRO A 33 -9.27 -2.53 -16.75
CA PRO A 33 -10.70 -2.78 -16.62
C PRO A 33 -11.03 -4.20 -17.04
N SER A 34 -11.80 -4.91 -16.20
CA SER A 34 -12.32 -6.23 -16.54
C SER A 34 -13.40 -6.16 -17.64
N GLN A 35 -14.05 -5.02 -17.72
CA GLN A 35 -15.12 -4.74 -18.67
C GLN A 35 -14.89 -3.37 -19.29
N LEU A 36 -14.73 -3.32 -20.61
CA LEU A 36 -14.49 -2.08 -21.33
C LEU A 36 -15.72 -1.16 -21.36
N GLY A 37 -16.92 -1.71 -21.43
CA GLY A 37 -18.16 -0.94 -21.53
C GLY A 37 -18.42 -0.01 -20.34
N PRO A 38 -18.48 -0.51 -19.09
CA PRO A 38 -18.60 0.32 -17.90
C PRO A 38 -17.46 1.32 -17.74
N PHE A 39 -16.24 0.93 -18.13
CA PHE A 39 -15.07 1.80 -18.07
C PHE A 39 -15.19 3.01 -19.01
N LEU A 40 -15.65 2.80 -20.25
CA LEU A 40 -15.89 3.88 -21.22
C LEU A 40 -16.98 4.86 -20.76
N ARG A 41 -17.93 4.39 -19.96
CA ARG A 41 -19.03 5.20 -19.42
C ARG A 41 -18.72 5.89 -18.09
N SER A 42 -17.60 5.57 -17.45
CA SER A 42 -17.24 6.14 -16.14
C SER A 42 -17.03 7.65 -16.16
N GLY A 43 -16.72 8.23 -17.32
CA GLY A 43 -16.43 9.66 -17.47
C GLY A 43 -15.10 10.12 -16.87
N LEU A 44 -14.28 9.19 -16.34
CA LEU A 44 -12.97 9.50 -15.76
C LEU A 44 -11.94 9.94 -16.81
N LEU A 45 -12.01 9.35 -18.00
CA LEU A 45 -11.12 9.66 -19.11
C LEU A 45 -11.89 10.25 -20.29
N SER A 46 -11.28 11.22 -20.96
CA SER A 46 -11.74 11.71 -22.25
C SER A 46 -11.58 10.64 -23.33
N TRP A 47 -12.28 10.78 -24.46
CA TRP A 47 -12.10 9.90 -25.62
C TRP A 47 -10.65 9.86 -26.10
N ALA A 48 -9.96 11.00 -26.09
CA ALA A 48 -8.53 11.08 -26.41
C ALA A 48 -7.68 10.32 -25.39
N GLY A 49 -8.01 10.40 -24.10
CA GLY A 49 -7.35 9.64 -23.03
C GLY A 49 -7.55 8.14 -23.18
N LEU A 50 -8.75 7.71 -23.56
CA LEU A 50 -9.07 6.30 -23.84
C LEU A 50 -8.29 5.77 -25.04
N ALA A 51 -8.27 6.52 -26.13
CA ALA A 51 -7.50 6.19 -27.33
C ALA A 51 -6.01 6.10 -27.00
N ARG A 52 -5.47 7.08 -26.23
CA ARG A 52 -4.06 7.08 -25.78
C ARG A 52 -3.74 5.86 -24.91
N MET A 53 -4.66 5.47 -24.02
CA MET A 53 -4.49 4.27 -23.19
C MET A 53 -4.45 3.00 -24.07
N GLY A 54 -5.31 2.92 -25.09
CA GLY A 54 -5.31 1.81 -26.03
C GLY A 54 -4.01 1.67 -26.84
N LEU A 55 -3.26 2.75 -27.04
CA LEU A 55 -1.94 2.73 -27.69
C LEU A 55 -0.89 1.93 -26.91
N ASP A 56 -1.14 1.53 -25.65
CA ASP A 56 -0.29 0.58 -24.93
C ASP A 56 -0.01 -0.69 -25.74
N LEU A 57 -0.96 -1.11 -26.58
CA LEU A 57 -0.81 -2.27 -27.44
C LEU A 57 0.27 -2.11 -28.52
N ALA A 58 0.65 -0.88 -28.86
CA ALA A 58 1.62 -0.53 -29.89
C ALA A 58 2.89 0.13 -29.36
N VAL A 59 2.91 0.56 -28.10
CA VAL A 59 4.10 1.16 -27.47
C VAL A 59 5.21 0.09 -27.36
N PRO A 60 6.44 0.36 -27.87
CA PRO A 60 7.54 -0.59 -27.78
C PRO A 60 7.97 -0.85 -26.32
N VAL A 61 8.47 -2.06 -26.08
CA VAL A 61 9.05 -2.47 -24.80
C VAL A 61 10.32 -1.66 -24.54
N LYS A 62 10.50 -1.20 -23.29
CA LYS A 62 11.74 -0.57 -22.87
C LYS A 62 12.87 -1.60 -22.84
N ARG A 63 13.95 -1.33 -23.60
CA ARG A 63 15.11 -2.22 -23.71
C ARG A 63 16.23 -1.87 -22.73
N SER A 64 16.21 -0.67 -22.15
CA SER A 64 17.19 -0.27 -21.14
C SER A 64 16.99 -1.07 -19.86
N PRO A 65 18.08 -1.61 -19.25
CA PRO A 65 18.03 -2.28 -17.96
C PRO A 65 17.82 -1.31 -16.78
N GLU A 66 17.92 -0.02 -17.01
CA GLU A 66 17.72 1.00 -15.99
C GLU A 66 16.30 0.98 -15.47
N ASP A 67 16.17 1.07 -14.15
CA ASP A 67 14.88 1.24 -13.50
C ASP A 67 14.19 2.52 -13.97
N GLU A 68 12.88 2.58 -13.84
CA GLU A 68 12.11 3.78 -14.12
C GLU A 68 11.09 4.03 -12.99
N SER A 69 10.71 5.30 -12.84
CA SER A 69 9.69 5.62 -11.86
C SER A 69 8.33 5.08 -12.29
N LEU A 70 7.49 4.81 -11.29
CA LEU A 70 6.09 4.40 -11.51
C LEU A 70 5.37 5.37 -12.46
N ALA A 71 5.55 6.68 -12.25
CA ALA A 71 4.94 7.72 -13.08
C ALA A 71 5.43 7.67 -14.53
N SER A 72 6.75 7.54 -14.74
CA SER A 72 7.35 7.44 -16.08
C SER A 72 6.78 6.25 -16.85
N PHE A 73 6.78 5.07 -16.21
CA PHE A 73 6.26 3.85 -16.82
C PHE A 73 4.82 3.98 -17.26
N PHE A 74 3.91 4.38 -16.35
CA PHE A 74 2.50 4.42 -16.69
C PHE A 74 2.15 5.55 -17.64
N ARG A 75 2.81 6.71 -17.57
CA ARG A 75 2.62 7.75 -18.59
C ARG A 75 3.06 7.29 -19.99
N ARG A 76 4.16 6.55 -20.07
CA ARG A 76 4.66 5.98 -21.31
C ARG A 76 3.70 4.91 -21.86
N ARG A 77 3.18 4.04 -21.03
CA ARG A 77 2.32 2.93 -21.41
C ARG A 77 0.87 3.38 -21.67
N VAL A 78 0.21 3.93 -20.68
CA VAL A 78 -1.23 4.21 -20.74
C VAL A 78 -1.57 5.70 -20.93
N GLY A 79 -0.58 6.56 -20.91
CA GLY A 79 -0.74 8.01 -21.08
C GLY A 79 -1.00 8.77 -19.80
N ARG A 80 -0.81 10.09 -19.89
CA ARG A 80 -0.84 11.01 -18.76
C ARG A 80 -2.18 11.01 -18.04
N GLN A 81 -3.29 11.11 -18.78
CA GLN A 81 -4.62 11.23 -18.18
C GLN A 81 -5.03 9.97 -17.41
N ALA A 82 -4.75 8.77 -17.95
CA ALA A 82 -5.03 7.51 -17.27
C ALA A 82 -4.15 7.36 -16.02
N PHE A 83 -2.89 7.76 -16.09
CA PHE A 83 -2.02 7.77 -14.93
C PHE A 83 -2.54 8.71 -13.84
N GLU A 84 -2.74 10.00 -14.13
CA GLU A 84 -3.09 11.03 -13.15
C GLU A 84 -4.48 10.84 -12.51
N ARG A 85 -5.44 10.29 -13.25
CA ARG A 85 -6.83 10.16 -12.76
C ARG A 85 -7.20 8.80 -12.21
N MET A 86 -6.42 7.77 -12.47
CA MET A 86 -6.75 6.41 -12.05
C MET A 86 -5.61 5.75 -11.28
N ILE A 87 -4.40 5.72 -11.85
CA ILE A 87 -3.32 4.91 -11.31
C ILE A 87 -2.68 5.61 -10.12
N GLU A 88 -2.30 6.86 -10.30
CA GLU A 88 -1.67 7.66 -9.25
C GLU A 88 -2.51 7.73 -7.97
N PRO A 89 -3.82 8.07 -8.01
CA PRO A 89 -4.59 8.15 -6.78
C PRO A 89 -4.78 6.79 -6.07
N LEU A 90 -4.85 5.69 -6.83
CA LEU A 90 -4.89 4.35 -6.24
C LEU A 90 -3.56 4.00 -5.56
N MET A 91 -2.43 4.35 -6.18
CA MET A 91 -1.11 4.12 -5.62
C MET A 91 -0.83 5.04 -4.43
N ALA A 92 -1.21 6.31 -4.51
CA ALA A 92 -1.12 7.25 -3.41
C ALA A 92 -1.95 6.80 -2.18
N GLY A 93 -3.14 6.26 -2.41
CA GLY A 93 -3.98 5.69 -1.35
C GLY A 93 -3.38 4.47 -0.65
N ILE A 94 -2.46 3.74 -1.30
CA ILE A 94 -1.80 2.55 -0.73
C ILE A 94 -0.45 2.93 -0.09
N TYR A 95 0.37 3.70 -0.79
CA TYR A 95 1.76 3.95 -0.42
C TYR A 95 2.01 5.35 0.13
N ALA A 96 1.09 6.29 -0.07
CA ALA A 96 1.26 7.72 0.24
C ALA A 96 2.56 8.33 -0.33
N GLY A 97 3.22 7.64 -1.23
CA GLY A 97 4.50 8.03 -1.83
C GLY A 97 4.35 8.87 -3.09
N ASP A 98 5.46 9.47 -3.50
CA ASP A 98 5.54 10.19 -4.76
C ASP A 98 5.85 9.23 -5.90
N ALA A 99 4.88 9.00 -6.79
CA ALA A 99 5.02 8.10 -7.93
C ALA A 99 6.16 8.51 -8.90
N GLU A 100 6.60 9.77 -8.87
CA GLU A 100 7.75 10.24 -9.66
C GLU A 100 9.08 9.66 -9.14
N GLN A 101 9.15 9.37 -7.84
CA GLN A 101 10.36 8.88 -7.18
C GLN A 101 10.30 7.39 -6.83
N MET A 102 9.12 6.78 -6.95
CA MET A 102 8.95 5.35 -6.65
C MET A 102 9.51 4.49 -7.75
N SER A 103 10.48 3.63 -7.41
CA SER A 103 11.02 2.59 -8.31
C SER A 103 9.90 1.63 -8.72
N LEU A 104 9.70 1.45 -10.01
CA LEU A 104 8.75 0.47 -10.53
C LEU A 104 9.18 -0.95 -10.22
N GLN A 105 10.48 -1.24 -10.39
CA GLN A 105 11.02 -2.57 -10.17
C GLN A 105 10.94 -2.99 -8.71
N ALA A 106 11.16 -2.07 -7.77
CA ALA A 106 11.06 -2.36 -6.34
C ALA A 106 9.62 -2.47 -5.84
N THR A 107 8.69 -1.69 -6.40
CA THR A 107 7.31 -1.63 -5.90
C THR A 107 6.37 -2.56 -6.65
N PHE A 108 6.50 -2.66 -7.95
CA PHE A 108 5.60 -3.41 -8.83
C PHE A 108 6.34 -4.18 -9.94
N PRO A 109 7.28 -5.08 -9.63
CA PRO A 109 8.07 -5.83 -10.62
C PRO A 109 7.20 -6.57 -11.64
N ARG A 110 6.00 -6.96 -11.24
CA ARG A 110 5.04 -7.64 -12.12
C ARG A 110 4.68 -6.83 -13.37
N PHE A 111 4.65 -5.50 -13.31
CA PHE A 111 4.35 -4.71 -14.51
C PHE A 111 5.51 -4.70 -15.49
N VAL A 112 6.74 -4.74 -14.98
CA VAL A 112 7.93 -4.93 -15.83
C VAL A 112 7.89 -6.29 -16.52
N GLU A 113 7.56 -7.34 -15.78
CA GLU A 113 7.41 -8.70 -16.32
C GLU A 113 6.31 -8.76 -17.40
N LEU A 114 5.15 -8.14 -17.15
CA LEU A 114 4.06 -8.09 -18.12
C LEU A 114 4.46 -7.35 -19.40
N GLU A 115 5.17 -6.23 -19.28
CA GLU A 115 5.70 -5.51 -20.44
C GLU A 115 6.67 -6.37 -21.23
N GLN A 116 7.63 -7.01 -20.57
CA GLN A 116 8.65 -7.83 -21.21
C GLN A 116 8.06 -9.07 -21.88
N GLN A 117 7.13 -9.76 -21.20
CA GLN A 117 6.56 -11.00 -21.69
C GLN A 117 5.51 -10.80 -22.79
N TYR A 118 4.67 -9.79 -22.67
CA TYR A 118 3.52 -9.59 -23.57
C TYR A 118 3.65 -8.36 -24.48
N GLY A 119 4.70 -7.55 -24.31
CA GLY A 119 4.90 -6.31 -25.04
C GLY A 119 3.93 -5.19 -24.66
N SER A 120 2.98 -5.44 -23.75
CA SER A 120 1.91 -4.54 -23.34
C SER A 120 1.38 -4.92 -21.98
N VAL A 121 1.15 -3.92 -21.14
CA VAL A 121 0.54 -4.12 -19.82
C VAL A 121 -0.90 -4.62 -19.96
N ILE A 122 -1.67 -4.05 -20.89
CA ILE A 122 -3.06 -4.45 -21.14
C ILE A 122 -3.14 -5.90 -21.60
N ARG A 123 -2.31 -6.31 -22.57
CA ARG A 123 -2.27 -7.71 -23.04
C ARG A 123 -1.87 -8.66 -21.91
N GLY A 124 -0.83 -8.32 -21.16
CA GLY A 124 -0.36 -9.14 -20.06
C GLY A 124 -1.41 -9.32 -18.96
N MET A 125 -2.12 -8.26 -18.60
CA MET A 125 -3.20 -8.36 -17.63
C MET A 125 -4.40 -9.15 -18.14
N MET A 126 -4.73 -9.06 -19.43
CA MET A 126 -5.77 -9.89 -20.06
C MET A 126 -5.38 -11.37 -20.11
N ALA A 127 -4.12 -11.68 -20.40
CA ALA A 127 -3.60 -13.05 -20.39
C ALA A 127 -3.62 -13.64 -18.98
N SER A 128 -3.10 -12.92 -17.98
CA SER A 128 -3.08 -13.36 -16.59
C SER A 128 -4.46 -13.67 -15.99
N ARG A 129 -5.54 -13.19 -16.60
CA ARG A 129 -6.91 -13.53 -16.20
C ARG A 129 -7.35 -14.89 -16.68
N LYS A 130 -6.90 -15.32 -17.87
CA LYS A 130 -7.21 -16.64 -18.41
C LYS A 130 -6.53 -17.74 -17.59
N ASP A 131 -5.36 -17.41 -17.03
CA ASP A 131 -4.53 -18.30 -16.22
C ASP A 131 -4.82 -18.15 -14.70
N GLY A 132 -5.95 -17.54 -14.34
CA GLY A 132 -6.35 -17.31 -12.94
C GLY A 132 -6.23 -18.59 -12.11
N PRO A 133 -5.89 -18.50 -10.81
CA PRO A 133 -5.71 -19.68 -9.98
C PRO A 133 -6.99 -20.53 -10.02
N PRO A 134 -6.86 -21.85 -10.20
CA PRO A 134 -8.02 -22.75 -10.23
C PRO A 134 -8.87 -22.55 -8.97
N ALA A 135 -10.17 -22.54 -9.13
CA ALA A 135 -11.19 -22.31 -8.09
C ALA A 135 -11.22 -23.41 -7.01
N THR A 136 -10.13 -24.13 -6.80
CA THR A 136 -9.98 -25.23 -5.85
C THR A 136 -9.25 -24.80 -4.57
N ARG A 137 -9.77 -23.80 -3.88
CA ARG A 137 -9.50 -23.67 -2.45
C ARG A 137 -10.78 -23.97 -1.70
N SER A 138 -10.89 -25.21 -1.23
CA SER A 138 -11.85 -25.64 -0.21
C SER A 138 -11.56 -24.88 1.08
N GLY A 139 -12.13 -23.69 1.23
CA GLY A 139 -12.02 -22.82 2.39
C GLY A 139 -13.13 -21.78 2.37
N PRO A 140 -13.42 -21.12 3.50
CA PRO A 140 -14.42 -20.07 3.52
C PRO A 140 -14.07 -18.99 2.49
N LYS A 141 -15.06 -18.58 1.70
CA LYS A 141 -14.93 -17.58 0.65
C LYS A 141 -14.36 -16.31 1.25
N ARG A 142 -13.12 -15.95 0.91
CA ARG A 142 -12.47 -14.73 1.39
C ARG A 142 -12.65 -13.61 0.38
N THR A 143 -12.96 -12.43 0.87
CA THR A 143 -12.96 -11.21 0.05
C THR A 143 -11.52 -10.76 -0.21
N MET A 144 -11.34 -9.83 -1.18
CA MET A 144 -10.02 -9.29 -1.51
C MET A 144 -9.32 -8.68 -0.27
N PHE A 145 -10.08 -8.05 0.61
CA PHE A 145 -9.60 -7.51 1.86
C PHE A 145 -10.21 -8.30 3.02
N ILE A 146 -9.38 -8.58 4.01
CA ILE A 146 -9.78 -9.21 5.28
C ILE A 146 -9.29 -8.34 6.43
N SER A 147 -9.98 -8.39 7.55
CA SER A 147 -9.60 -7.71 8.79
C SER A 147 -9.87 -8.61 9.99
N LEU A 148 -9.60 -8.10 11.18
CA LEU A 148 -9.94 -8.76 12.44
C LEU A 148 -11.17 -8.10 13.07
N LYS A 149 -11.93 -8.85 13.83
CA LYS A 149 -13.21 -8.43 14.41
C LYS A 149 -13.10 -7.12 15.19
N ASN A 150 -12.10 -6.98 16.06
CA ASN A 150 -11.89 -5.78 16.88
C ASN A 150 -10.86 -4.80 16.29
N GLY A 151 -10.25 -5.13 15.15
CA GLY A 151 -9.21 -4.32 14.50
C GLY A 151 -7.86 -5.03 14.45
N LEU A 152 -6.91 -4.41 13.77
CA LEU A 152 -5.57 -4.99 13.61
C LEU A 152 -4.76 -5.04 14.91
N SER A 153 -5.16 -4.30 15.95
CA SER A 153 -4.59 -4.42 17.30
C SER A 153 -4.69 -5.83 17.89
N ASP A 154 -5.74 -6.59 17.52
CA ASP A 154 -5.86 -7.99 17.92
C ASP A 154 -4.68 -8.85 17.44
N LEU A 155 -4.13 -8.54 16.25
CA LEU A 155 -2.94 -9.23 15.74
C LEU A 155 -1.71 -8.94 16.61
N VAL A 156 -1.52 -7.67 16.96
CA VAL A 156 -0.41 -7.26 17.83
C VAL A 156 -0.53 -7.94 19.21
N ALA A 157 -1.72 -7.92 19.79
CA ALA A 157 -1.97 -8.58 21.09
C ALA A 157 -1.71 -10.09 21.03
N ALA A 158 -2.15 -10.76 19.97
CA ALA A 158 -1.91 -12.20 19.77
C ALA A 158 -0.40 -12.51 19.60
N LEU A 159 0.34 -11.65 18.87
CA LEU A 159 1.79 -11.80 18.73
C LEU A 159 2.51 -11.60 20.07
N VAL A 160 2.16 -10.57 20.82
CA VAL A 160 2.72 -10.32 22.17
C VAL A 160 2.50 -11.53 23.06
N HIS A 161 1.27 -12.03 23.13
CA HIS A 161 0.94 -13.23 23.92
C HIS A 161 1.79 -14.43 23.50
N ARG A 162 1.83 -14.71 22.19
CA ARG A 162 2.58 -15.84 21.66
C ARG A 162 4.09 -15.75 21.93
N LEU A 163 4.67 -14.58 21.79
CA LEU A 163 6.10 -14.35 22.07
C LEU A 163 6.41 -14.54 23.56
N THR A 164 5.55 -14.00 24.43
CA THR A 164 5.68 -14.17 25.89
C THR A 164 5.59 -15.65 26.30
N ASP A 165 4.64 -16.41 25.73
CA ASP A 165 4.50 -17.84 25.97
C ASP A 165 5.73 -18.66 25.54
N GLN A 166 6.46 -18.16 24.54
CA GLN A 166 7.71 -18.74 24.07
C GLN A 166 8.95 -18.29 24.85
N GLY A 167 8.77 -17.53 25.93
CA GLY A 167 9.87 -17.05 26.78
C GLY A 167 10.61 -15.82 26.25
N VAL A 168 10.05 -15.14 25.24
CA VAL A 168 10.64 -13.89 24.74
C VAL A 168 10.41 -12.77 25.74
N THR A 169 11.48 -12.07 26.12
CA THR A 169 11.39 -10.88 26.98
C THR A 169 11.01 -9.66 26.12
N LEU A 170 9.86 -9.07 26.37
CA LEU A 170 9.41 -7.84 25.76
C LEU A 170 9.63 -6.66 26.70
N LYS A 171 10.41 -5.66 26.28
CA LYS A 171 10.66 -4.43 27.04
C LYS A 171 10.00 -3.25 26.32
N GLY A 172 8.87 -2.79 26.83
CA GLY A 172 8.24 -1.55 26.38
C GLY A 172 8.83 -0.32 27.06
N ASN A 173 8.58 0.86 26.49
CA ASN A 173 9.08 2.14 27.01
C ASN A 173 10.60 2.18 27.24
N CYS A 174 11.34 1.48 26.39
CA CYS A 174 12.77 1.28 26.52
C CYS A 174 13.44 1.89 25.26
N VAL A 175 13.99 3.09 25.41
CA VAL A 175 14.65 3.80 24.32
C VAL A 175 16.10 3.32 24.21
N VAL A 176 16.53 3.04 22.99
CA VAL A 176 17.93 2.69 22.66
C VAL A 176 18.65 3.96 22.22
N ASP A 177 19.69 4.33 22.95
CA ASP A 177 20.48 5.54 22.68
C ASP A 177 21.69 5.25 21.76
N ALA A 178 22.31 4.08 21.92
CA ALA A 178 23.51 3.77 21.15
C ALA A 178 23.72 2.26 20.99
N LEU A 179 24.50 1.91 19.99
CA LEU A 179 24.99 0.57 19.75
C LEU A 179 26.53 0.56 19.83
N ARG A 180 27.07 -0.50 20.39
CA ARG A 180 28.51 -0.76 20.39
C ARG A 180 28.78 -2.17 19.91
N VAL A 181 29.85 -2.35 19.16
CA VAL A 181 30.32 -3.67 18.71
C VAL A 181 31.52 -4.05 19.56
N ARG A 182 31.46 -5.22 20.15
CA ARG A 182 32.62 -5.85 20.77
C ARG A 182 33.05 -7.04 19.93
N SER A 183 34.31 -7.07 19.57
CA SER A 183 34.93 -8.28 19.03
C SER A 183 35.40 -9.13 20.22
N HIS A 184 34.87 -10.34 20.33
CA HIS A 184 35.25 -11.23 21.44
C HIS A 184 36.25 -12.32 21.01
N GLN A 185 36.17 -12.73 19.75
CA GLN A 185 37.07 -13.67 19.10
C GLN A 185 37.00 -13.48 17.57
N PRO A 186 37.99 -13.90 16.80
CA PRO A 186 37.89 -13.87 15.33
C PRO A 186 36.63 -14.58 14.84
N GLY A 187 35.74 -13.83 14.18
CA GLY A 187 34.48 -14.33 13.62
C GLY A 187 33.26 -14.37 14.56
N ARG A 188 33.42 -13.99 15.84
CA ARG A 188 32.29 -13.88 16.77
C ARG A 188 32.13 -12.44 17.24
N TRP A 189 31.02 -11.83 16.84
CA TRP A 189 30.64 -10.47 17.20
C TRP A 189 29.64 -10.49 18.34
N MET A 190 29.76 -9.56 19.27
CA MET A 190 28.78 -9.24 20.30
C MET A 190 28.39 -7.78 20.19
N TYR A 191 27.16 -7.47 20.49
CA TYR A 191 26.61 -6.12 20.45
C TYR A 191 26.16 -5.70 21.83
N ASP A 192 26.54 -4.50 22.24
CA ASP A 192 25.96 -3.85 23.41
C ASP A 192 24.93 -2.83 22.93
N VAL A 193 23.72 -3.01 23.38
CA VAL A 193 22.61 -2.10 23.18
C VAL A 193 22.53 -1.22 24.42
N ILE A 194 22.88 0.06 24.28
CA ILE A 194 22.89 1.04 25.36
C ILE A 194 21.50 1.69 25.43
N LEU A 195 20.87 1.62 26.60
CA LEU A 195 19.55 2.16 26.83
C LEU A 195 19.65 3.58 27.44
N HIS A 196 18.57 4.33 27.32
CA HIS A 196 18.48 5.72 27.80
C HIS A 196 18.72 5.87 29.32
N ASP A 197 18.43 4.84 30.10
CA ASP A 197 18.71 4.80 31.54
C ASP A 197 20.18 4.50 31.87
N GLY A 198 21.04 4.40 30.88
CA GLY A 198 22.45 4.08 31.01
C GLY A 198 22.77 2.58 31.15
N SER A 199 21.76 1.73 31.23
CA SER A 199 21.97 0.28 31.25
C SER A 199 22.37 -0.25 29.86
N ALA A 200 23.01 -1.43 29.83
CA ALA A 200 23.45 -2.06 28.61
C ALA A 200 22.96 -3.51 28.55
N LEU A 201 22.53 -3.93 27.33
CA LEU A 201 22.17 -5.31 27.03
C LEU A 201 23.20 -5.86 26.05
N SER A 202 23.91 -6.93 26.44
CA SER A 202 24.84 -7.63 25.54
C SER A 202 24.13 -8.77 24.84
N VAL A 203 24.22 -8.79 23.50
CA VAL A 203 23.53 -9.77 22.65
C VAL A 203 24.49 -10.30 21.57
N ASP A 204 24.28 -11.54 21.14
CA ASP A 204 25.08 -12.18 20.09
C ASP A 204 24.67 -11.71 18.67
N SER A 205 23.41 -11.29 18.52
CA SER A 205 22.85 -10.81 17.24
C SER A 205 21.85 -9.70 17.50
N LEU A 206 21.80 -8.74 16.59
CA LEU A 206 20.91 -7.59 16.66
C LEU A 206 20.15 -7.41 15.35
N VAL A 207 18.83 -7.23 15.45
CA VAL A 207 17.96 -6.86 14.34
C VAL A 207 17.36 -5.49 14.60
N LEU A 208 17.61 -4.53 13.73
CA LEU A 208 16.99 -3.21 13.76
C LEU A 208 15.71 -3.24 12.93
N ALA A 209 14.56 -3.11 13.58
CA ALA A 209 13.25 -3.02 12.93
C ALA A 209 12.64 -1.61 13.07
N THR A 210 13.46 -0.61 13.35
CA THR A 210 13.08 0.80 13.43
C THR A 210 12.99 1.43 12.04
N PRO A 211 12.32 2.59 11.88
CA PRO A 211 12.40 3.36 10.64
C PRO A 211 13.84 3.62 10.23
N ALA A 212 14.09 3.72 8.90
CA ALA A 212 15.46 3.81 8.39
C ALA A 212 16.24 5.01 8.94
N TYR A 213 15.58 6.17 9.12
CA TYR A 213 16.23 7.36 9.71
C TYR A 213 16.65 7.13 11.18
N VAL A 214 15.87 6.38 11.98
CA VAL A 214 16.25 6.01 13.35
C VAL A 214 17.41 5.00 13.32
N SER A 215 17.32 3.99 12.45
CA SER A 215 18.41 3.02 12.26
C SER A 215 19.69 3.72 11.80
N ALA A 216 19.59 4.75 10.96
CA ALA A 216 20.72 5.53 10.46
C ALA A 216 21.50 6.19 11.62
N GLU A 217 20.81 6.79 12.56
CA GLU A 217 21.43 7.42 13.76
C GLU A 217 22.18 6.38 14.60
N LEU A 218 21.55 5.22 14.85
CA LEU A 218 22.14 4.15 15.66
C LEU A 218 23.33 3.46 14.97
N VAL A 219 23.30 3.33 13.64
CA VAL A 219 24.33 2.60 12.87
C VAL A 219 25.49 3.50 12.45
N ARG A 220 25.28 4.80 12.28
CA ARG A 220 26.30 5.75 11.80
C ARG A 220 27.61 5.71 12.56
N PRO A 221 27.67 5.61 13.91
CA PRO A 221 28.91 5.50 14.64
C PRO A 221 29.69 4.20 14.36
N LEU A 222 28.98 3.14 13.94
CA LEU A 222 29.57 1.83 13.64
C LEU A 222 30.03 1.72 12.18
N THR A 223 29.20 2.24 11.28
CA THR A 223 29.44 2.24 9.84
C THR A 223 28.82 3.49 9.19
N PRO A 224 29.61 4.56 9.01
CA PRO A 224 29.11 5.82 8.44
C PRO A 224 28.47 5.67 7.06
N ILE A 225 28.98 4.75 6.25
CA ILE A 225 28.46 4.48 4.89
C ILE A 225 27.02 3.94 4.99
N ALA A 226 26.79 2.92 5.81
CA ALA A 226 25.45 2.34 5.98
C ALA A 226 24.48 3.33 6.61
N GLY A 227 24.92 4.14 7.59
CA GLY A 227 24.13 5.22 8.16
C GLY A 227 23.69 6.25 7.11
N GLY A 228 24.62 6.66 6.24
CA GLY A 228 24.32 7.58 5.15
C GLY A 228 23.33 7.02 4.13
N LEU A 229 23.46 5.75 3.75
CA LEU A 229 22.51 5.09 2.83
C LEU A 229 21.10 4.95 3.44
N LEU A 230 21.01 4.63 4.73
CA LEU A 230 19.72 4.53 5.43
C LEU A 230 19.02 5.89 5.51
N GLU A 231 19.77 6.98 5.72
CA GLU A 231 19.22 8.33 5.77
C GLU A 231 18.65 8.80 4.42
N MET A 232 19.18 8.27 3.32
CA MET A 232 18.67 8.58 1.98
C MET A 232 17.30 7.96 1.68
N ILE A 233 16.78 7.06 2.52
CA ILE A 233 15.46 6.45 2.34
C ILE A 233 14.39 7.46 2.77
N PRO A 234 13.60 8.04 1.83
CA PRO A 234 12.60 9.03 2.17
C PRO A 234 11.38 8.41 2.84
N TYR A 235 10.81 9.13 3.79
CA TYR A 235 9.56 8.78 4.46
C TYR A 235 8.51 9.85 4.20
N ALA A 236 7.33 9.43 3.76
CA ALA A 236 6.17 10.31 3.65
C ALA A 236 5.42 10.38 4.98
N SER A 237 5.13 11.61 5.43
CA SER A 237 4.25 11.81 6.58
C SER A 237 2.80 11.75 6.14
N THR A 238 1.98 11.01 6.89
CA THR A 238 0.54 10.88 6.65
C THR A 238 -0.24 11.05 7.94
N ALA A 239 -1.48 11.52 7.83
CA ALA A 239 -2.41 11.58 8.95
C ALA A 239 -3.70 10.83 8.58
N THR A 240 -4.23 10.07 9.52
CA THR A 240 -5.54 9.44 9.42
C THR A 240 -6.47 10.09 10.42
N ILE A 241 -7.62 10.58 9.94
CA ILE A 241 -8.65 11.22 10.77
C ILE A 241 -9.87 10.32 10.75
N ALA A 242 -10.26 9.78 11.91
CA ALA A 242 -11.51 9.04 12.05
C ALA A 242 -12.64 9.99 12.46
N MET A 243 -13.72 10.00 11.68
CA MET A 243 -14.89 10.85 11.92
C MET A 243 -16.14 10.00 11.97
N ALA A 244 -16.93 10.14 13.04
CA ALA A 244 -18.21 9.47 13.19
C ALA A 244 -19.35 10.48 13.07
N TYR A 245 -20.35 10.13 12.29
CA TYR A 245 -21.53 10.96 12.07
C TYR A 245 -22.81 10.18 12.36
N PRO A 246 -23.85 10.80 12.95
CA PRO A 246 -25.18 10.20 12.96
C PRO A 246 -25.64 9.90 11.53
N CYS A 247 -26.17 8.71 11.26
CA CYS A 247 -26.64 8.34 9.92
C CYS A 247 -27.63 9.35 9.33
N LYS A 248 -28.44 9.98 10.19
CA LYS A 248 -29.43 11.01 9.79
C LYS A 248 -28.80 12.32 9.31
N ALA A 249 -27.53 12.58 9.67
CA ALA A 249 -26.84 13.81 9.29
C ALA A 249 -26.12 13.69 7.93
N VAL A 250 -26.02 12.47 7.38
CA VAL A 250 -25.31 12.20 6.14
C VAL A 250 -26.28 11.77 5.08
N SER A 251 -26.32 12.51 3.96
CA SER A 251 -27.13 12.17 2.78
C SER A 251 -26.23 11.78 1.61
N GLY A 252 -26.68 10.87 0.76
CA GLY A 252 -26.02 10.51 -0.49
C GLY A 252 -24.89 9.48 -0.39
N VAL A 253 -24.51 9.04 0.81
CA VAL A 253 -23.54 7.95 1.01
C VAL A 253 -24.32 6.67 1.30
N THR A 254 -24.72 5.97 0.27
CA THR A 254 -25.54 4.76 0.42
C THR A 254 -24.79 3.49 0.15
N GLU A 255 -23.74 3.53 -0.66
CA GLU A 255 -22.98 2.35 -1.10
C GLU A 255 -21.52 2.67 -1.40
N GLY A 256 -20.63 1.71 -1.19
CA GLY A 256 -19.23 1.81 -1.56
C GLY A 256 -18.26 1.67 -0.38
N PHE A 257 -16.98 1.54 -0.71
CA PHE A 257 -15.91 1.41 0.28
C PHE A 257 -15.22 2.73 0.60
N GLY A 258 -15.42 3.74 -0.25
CA GLY A 258 -14.74 5.02 -0.15
C GLY A 258 -14.31 5.54 -1.51
N PHE A 259 -13.50 6.58 -1.49
CA PHE A 259 -12.97 7.19 -2.70
C PHE A 259 -11.51 7.62 -2.52
N VAL A 260 -10.82 7.73 -3.64
CA VAL A 260 -9.48 8.31 -3.72
C VAL A 260 -9.54 9.64 -4.47
N VAL A 261 -8.61 10.53 -4.16
CA VAL A 261 -8.56 11.88 -4.74
C VAL A 261 -7.27 12.01 -5.55
N PRO A 262 -7.37 12.19 -6.87
CA PRO A 262 -6.22 12.46 -7.71
C PRO A 262 -5.49 13.75 -7.29
N ARG A 263 -4.16 13.74 -7.31
CA ARG A 263 -3.34 14.94 -6.99
C ARG A 263 -3.68 16.13 -7.88
N VAL A 264 -4.09 15.88 -9.13
CA VAL A 264 -4.52 16.92 -10.08
C VAL A 264 -5.77 17.71 -9.64
N GLU A 265 -6.54 17.20 -8.68
CA GLU A 265 -7.69 17.91 -8.09
C GLU A 265 -7.27 18.97 -7.05
N GLY A 266 -5.98 19.02 -6.67
CA GLY A 266 -5.43 20.04 -5.77
C GLY A 266 -6.02 20.01 -4.35
N ARG A 267 -6.36 18.84 -3.82
CA ARG A 267 -6.91 18.65 -2.47
C ARG A 267 -5.86 18.04 -1.55
N ASP A 268 -5.90 18.40 -0.28
CA ASP A 268 -5.04 17.83 0.75
C ASP A 268 -5.45 16.41 1.17
N LEU A 269 -6.68 16.00 0.80
CA LEU A 269 -7.21 14.68 1.05
C LEU A 269 -6.72 13.69 -0.02
N ILE A 270 -6.07 12.60 0.40
CA ILE A 270 -5.64 11.51 -0.51
C ILE A 270 -6.78 10.53 -0.76
N ALA A 271 -7.49 10.15 0.30
CA ALA A 271 -8.57 9.18 0.23
C ALA A 271 -9.52 9.32 1.43
N ALA A 272 -10.73 8.82 1.28
CA ALA A 272 -11.65 8.59 2.38
C ALA A 272 -12.23 7.17 2.31
N THR A 273 -12.35 6.51 3.45
CA THR A 273 -12.95 5.18 3.55
C THR A 273 -14.20 5.25 4.40
N TRP A 274 -15.31 4.75 3.91
CA TRP A 274 -16.53 4.56 4.68
C TRP A 274 -16.44 3.25 5.44
N THR A 275 -15.78 3.31 6.60
CA THR A 275 -15.34 2.14 7.36
C THR A 275 -16.50 1.25 7.77
N SER A 276 -17.61 1.83 8.20
CA SER A 276 -18.83 1.10 8.60
C SER A 276 -19.56 0.44 7.43
N LEU A 277 -19.42 0.97 6.21
CA LEU A 277 -19.97 0.37 5.00
C LEU A 277 -19.03 -0.73 4.45
N LYS A 278 -17.73 -0.55 4.63
CA LYS A 278 -16.73 -1.53 4.17
C LYS A 278 -16.65 -2.76 5.07
N TRP A 279 -16.76 -2.58 6.39
CA TRP A 279 -16.56 -3.63 7.37
C TRP A 279 -17.76 -3.78 8.29
N PRO A 280 -18.22 -5.01 8.57
CA PRO A 280 -19.29 -5.23 9.54
C PRO A 280 -18.83 -4.83 10.95
N HIS A 281 -19.74 -4.33 11.76
CA HIS A 281 -19.54 -4.05 13.18
C HIS A 281 -18.46 -2.99 13.52
N ARG A 282 -18.21 -2.02 12.60
CA ARG A 282 -17.22 -0.96 12.84
C ARG A 282 -17.80 0.34 13.39
N ALA A 283 -19.09 0.48 13.40
CA ALA A 283 -19.79 1.59 14.03
C ALA A 283 -21.07 1.10 14.70
N PRO A 284 -21.62 1.83 15.69
CA PRO A 284 -22.98 1.61 16.16
C PRO A 284 -24.00 1.70 15.01
N PRO A 285 -25.17 1.05 15.11
CA PRO A 285 -26.14 0.98 14.01
C PRO A 285 -26.66 2.34 13.52
N ASP A 286 -26.62 3.36 14.37
CA ASP A 286 -27.08 4.72 14.09
C ASP A 286 -25.97 5.69 13.64
N GLN A 287 -24.74 5.17 13.48
CA GLN A 287 -23.57 5.97 13.11
C GLN A 287 -22.89 5.46 11.84
N LEU A 288 -22.37 6.41 11.07
CA LEU A 288 -21.50 6.20 9.92
C LEU A 288 -20.07 6.62 10.30
N LEU A 289 -19.11 5.74 10.06
CA LEU A 289 -17.68 5.97 10.28
C LEU A 289 -16.94 5.94 8.95
#